data_cb4c3e36e10fbb5ed71bcef88f6a24f6
#
_entry.id   cb4c3e36e10fbb5ed71bcef88f6a24f6
#
_cell.length_a   1.000
_cell.length_b   1.000
_cell.length_c   1.000
_cell.angle_alpha   90.00
_cell.angle_beta   90.00
_cell.angle_gamma   90.00
#
_symmetry.space_group_name_H-M   'P 1'
#
loop_
_entity.id
_entity.type
_entity.pdbx_description
1 polymer ?
#
loop_
_entity_poly.entity_id
_entity_poly.type
_entity_poly.pdbx_seq_one_letter_code
_entity_poly.pdbx_strand_id
1 'polypeptide(L)'
;LYGLSGAVVGAVDLVRGIGRLAGLDVIDVPGATGDLDTDYGAKARAAVAALDDHDLVWVHVEAPDEAAHMGDLRAKVRAIERVDAEVLAPILSAPQRPAAMVLPDHHTPLSTRTHADPPVPFVISEPLPGSGGGGAMTFGEADAAATGLLVASGAELMRLFLEATG
;
A
#
# COMPACT_ATOMS: atom_id res chain seq x y z
N LEU A 1 5.15 10.43 -16.04
CA LEU A 1 6.30 9.59 -16.31
C LEU A 1 5.89 8.32 -17.05
N TYR A 2 4.81 7.66 -16.59
CA TYR A 2 4.31 6.40 -17.14
C TYR A 2 3.10 6.56 -18.08
N GLY A 3 2.58 7.78 -18.26
CA GLY A 3 1.41 8.06 -19.11
C GLY A 3 0.08 7.57 -18.54
N LEU A 4 0.04 7.24 -17.25
CA LEU A 4 -1.15 6.76 -16.55
C LEU A 4 -1.92 7.92 -15.91
N SER A 5 -3.24 7.86 -15.95
CA SER A 5 -4.11 8.63 -15.08
C SER A 5 -4.09 8.00 -13.68
N GLY A 6 -4.18 8.81 -12.62
CA GLY A 6 -4.13 8.24 -11.29
C GLY A 6 -4.81 9.07 -10.22
N ALA A 7 -5.20 8.41 -9.14
CA ALA A 7 -5.76 9.02 -7.95
C ALA A 7 -5.01 8.61 -6.68
N VAL A 8 -5.11 9.44 -5.64
CA VAL A 8 -4.61 9.13 -4.30
C VAL A 8 -5.73 9.22 -3.26
N VAL A 9 -5.87 8.17 -2.48
CA VAL A 9 -6.75 8.06 -1.32
C VAL A 9 -5.88 8.05 -0.07
N GLY A 10 -5.82 9.16 0.63
CA GLY A 10 -5.02 9.33 1.85
C GLY A 10 -5.50 10.52 2.67
N ALA A 11 -5.26 10.49 3.97
CA ALA A 11 -5.66 11.57 4.89
C ALA A 11 -4.49 12.49 5.27
N VAL A 12 -3.25 12.00 5.16
CA VAL A 12 -2.04 12.74 5.55
C VAL A 12 -1.69 13.78 4.51
N ASP A 13 -1.48 15.02 4.94
CA ASP A 13 -1.21 16.17 4.05
C ASP A 13 0.03 15.96 3.18
N LEU A 14 1.07 15.33 3.73
CA LEU A 14 2.29 15.00 2.99
C LEU A 14 1.98 14.10 1.77
N VAL A 15 1.25 13.02 1.99
CA VAL A 15 0.86 12.06 0.94
C VAL A 15 -0.02 12.73 -0.11
N ARG A 16 -1.00 13.51 0.34
CA ARG A 16 -1.90 14.28 -0.54
C ARG A 16 -1.12 15.30 -1.36
N GLY A 17 -0.13 15.96 -0.74
CA GLY A 17 0.76 16.91 -1.42
C GLY A 17 1.63 16.24 -2.48
N ILE A 18 2.23 15.10 -2.16
CA ILE A 18 3.01 14.29 -3.12
C ILE A 18 2.11 13.85 -4.29
N GLY A 19 0.89 13.38 -4.00
CA GLY A 19 -0.07 13.01 -5.04
C GLY A 19 -0.35 14.15 -6.02
N ARG A 20 -0.64 15.36 -5.50
CA ARG A 20 -0.84 16.56 -6.35
C ARG A 20 0.38 16.90 -7.20
N LEU A 21 1.58 16.84 -6.61
CA LEU A 21 2.83 17.12 -7.34
C LEU A 21 3.12 16.08 -8.41
N ALA A 22 2.69 14.83 -8.20
CA ALA A 22 2.78 13.75 -9.17
C ALA A 22 1.70 13.83 -10.26
N GLY A 23 0.74 14.74 -10.16
CA GLY A 23 -0.36 14.90 -11.11
C GLY A 23 -1.52 13.91 -10.85
N LEU A 24 -1.62 13.34 -9.65
CA LEU A 24 -2.73 12.47 -9.26
C LEU A 24 -3.91 13.31 -8.74
N ASP A 25 -5.11 12.84 -8.98
CA ASP A 25 -6.31 13.37 -8.36
C ASP A 25 -6.37 12.96 -6.88
N VAL A 26 -6.54 13.95 -6.00
CA VAL A 26 -6.63 13.73 -4.55
C VAL A 26 -8.09 13.53 -4.16
N ILE A 27 -8.43 12.30 -3.79
CA ILE A 27 -9.80 11.94 -3.41
C ILE A 27 -10.05 12.33 -1.96
N ASP A 28 -11.07 13.15 -1.72
CA ASP A 28 -11.54 13.46 -0.38
C ASP A 28 -12.46 12.35 0.13
N VAL A 29 -12.08 11.76 1.27
CA VAL A 29 -12.81 10.64 1.86
C VAL A 29 -13.31 11.04 3.25
N PRO A 30 -14.61 11.27 3.43
CA PRO A 30 -15.18 11.54 4.74
C PRO A 30 -14.90 10.39 5.72
N GLY A 31 -14.41 10.72 6.91
CA GLY A 31 -14.03 9.73 7.92
C GLY A 31 -12.62 9.14 7.76
N ALA A 32 -11.91 9.44 6.67
CA ALA A 32 -10.50 9.10 6.58
C ALA A 32 -9.65 10.03 7.44
N THR A 33 -8.88 9.46 8.34
CA THR A 33 -7.91 10.14 9.19
C THR A 33 -6.51 9.53 9.00
N GLY A 34 -5.48 10.19 9.55
CA GLY A 34 -4.13 9.62 9.70
C GLY A 34 -3.97 8.76 10.95
N ASP A 35 -5.03 8.47 11.70
CA ASP A 35 -4.99 7.81 13.01
C ASP A 35 -5.59 6.40 12.96
N LEU A 36 -5.54 5.71 14.11
CA LEU A 36 -6.02 4.33 14.30
C LEU A 36 -7.52 4.15 14.04
N ASP A 37 -8.32 5.19 14.26
CA ASP A 37 -9.77 5.19 14.11
C ASP A 37 -10.25 5.55 12.69
N THR A 38 -9.32 5.68 11.73
CA THR A 38 -9.65 5.96 10.33
C THR A 38 -10.75 5.02 9.79
N ASP A 39 -11.64 5.51 8.93
CA ASP A 39 -12.59 4.66 8.19
C ASP A 39 -11.87 3.92 7.05
N TYR A 40 -11.37 2.72 7.34
CA TYR A 40 -10.69 1.84 6.38
C TYR A 40 -11.62 1.49 5.20
N GLY A 41 -12.88 1.15 5.51
CA GLY A 41 -13.87 0.79 4.48
C GLY A 41 -14.22 1.96 3.57
N ALA A 42 -14.26 3.20 4.09
CA ALA A 42 -14.46 4.39 3.26
C ALA A 42 -13.29 4.59 2.29
N LYS A 43 -12.05 4.38 2.75
CA LYS A 43 -10.86 4.43 1.87
C LYS A 43 -10.95 3.37 0.76
N ALA A 44 -11.34 2.14 1.09
CA ALA A 44 -11.53 1.08 0.10
C ALA A 44 -12.61 1.42 -0.94
N ARG A 45 -13.78 1.89 -0.47
CA ARG A 45 -14.87 2.29 -1.39
C ARG A 45 -14.44 3.42 -2.31
N ALA A 46 -13.74 4.43 -1.79
CA ALA A 46 -13.24 5.53 -2.60
C ALA A 46 -12.20 5.06 -3.63
N ALA A 47 -11.32 4.12 -3.25
CA ALA A 47 -10.35 3.54 -4.16
C ALA A 47 -11.03 2.74 -5.29
N VAL A 48 -11.99 1.89 -4.95
CA VAL A 48 -12.75 1.10 -5.96
C VAL A 48 -13.50 2.03 -6.92
N ALA A 49 -14.16 3.08 -6.41
CA ALA A 49 -14.83 4.05 -7.27
C ALA A 49 -13.87 4.81 -8.17
N ALA A 50 -12.68 5.16 -7.67
CA ALA A 50 -11.68 5.87 -8.47
C ALA A 50 -11.10 5.02 -9.62
N LEU A 51 -11.12 3.68 -9.50
CA LEU A 51 -10.68 2.76 -10.56
C LEU A 51 -11.61 2.74 -11.79
N ASP A 52 -12.80 3.34 -11.72
CA ASP A 52 -13.67 3.50 -12.89
C ASP A 52 -13.14 4.56 -13.86
N ASP A 53 -12.38 5.54 -13.38
CA ASP A 53 -11.91 6.70 -14.14
C ASP A 53 -10.37 6.82 -14.21
N HIS A 54 -9.63 5.97 -13.47
CA HIS A 54 -8.18 6.05 -13.35
C HIS A 54 -7.50 4.70 -13.58
N ASP A 55 -6.33 4.72 -14.21
CA ASP A 55 -5.48 3.55 -14.44
C ASP A 55 -4.78 3.08 -13.16
N LEU A 56 -4.54 3.99 -12.20
CA LEU A 56 -3.82 3.74 -10.95
C LEU A 56 -4.50 4.42 -9.77
N VAL A 57 -4.64 3.71 -8.65
CA VAL A 57 -5.07 4.32 -7.38
C VAL A 57 -4.08 4.01 -6.29
N TRP A 58 -3.50 5.04 -5.69
CA TRP A 58 -2.63 4.92 -4.52
C TRP A 58 -3.46 5.09 -3.24
N VAL A 59 -3.55 4.02 -2.44
CA VAL A 59 -4.24 4.03 -1.15
C VAL A 59 -3.21 4.07 -0.03
N HIS A 60 -3.31 5.08 0.83
CA HIS A 60 -2.42 5.24 1.98
C HIS A 60 -3.17 5.08 3.30
N VAL A 61 -2.59 4.28 4.21
CA VAL A 61 -3.10 4.02 5.56
C VAL A 61 -1.98 4.21 6.57
N GLU A 62 -2.05 5.27 7.38
CA GLU A 62 -1.07 5.66 8.38
C GLU A 62 -1.12 4.82 9.67
N ALA A 63 -2.29 4.29 9.99
CA ALA A 63 -2.59 3.69 11.29
C ALA A 63 -1.56 2.67 11.82
N PRO A 64 -0.95 1.76 11.02
CA PRO A 64 0.12 0.88 11.51
C PRO A 64 1.36 1.63 11.98
N ASP A 65 1.68 2.76 11.35
CA ASP A 65 2.81 3.61 11.73
C ASP A 65 2.53 4.36 13.03
N GLU A 66 1.37 4.97 13.16
CA GLU A 66 0.94 5.64 14.40
C GLU A 66 0.96 4.69 15.59
N ALA A 67 0.45 3.46 15.43
CA ALA A 67 0.53 2.44 16.47
C ALA A 67 1.97 2.11 16.88
N ALA A 68 2.89 2.11 15.91
CA ALA A 68 4.30 1.85 16.15
C ALA A 68 4.98 3.01 16.91
N HIS A 69 4.70 4.25 16.56
CA HIS A 69 5.17 5.44 17.28
C HIS A 69 4.66 5.47 18.71
N MET A 70 3.44 5.02 18.97
CA MET A 70 2.91 4.84 20.33
C MET A 70 3.55 3.66 21.08
N GLY A 71 4.20 2.73 20.36
CA GLY A 71 4.75 1.49 20.93
C GLY A 71 3.67 0.46 21.27
N ASP A 72 2.48 0.55 20.66
CA ASP A 72 1.37 -0.36 20.90
C ASP A 72 1.35 -1.50 19.86
N LEU A 73 1.96 -2.64 20.25
CA LEU A 73 1.97 -3.84 19.41
C LEU A 73 0.55 -4.32 19.03
N ARG A 74 -0.38 -4.29 19.97
CA ARG A 74 -1.74 -4.79 19.73
C ARG A 74 -2.49 -3.89 18.76
N ALA A 75 -2.33 -2.58 18.87
CA ALA A 75 -2.91 -1.63 17.94
C ALA A 75 -2.30 -1.80 16.55
N LYS A 76 -0.97 -1.97 16.45
CA LYS A 76 -0.27 -2.18 15.16
C LYS A 76 -0.77 -3.44 14.45
N VAL A 77 -0.85 -4.56 15.16
CA VAL A 77 -1.37 -5.81 14.59
C VAL A 77 -2.82 -5.64 14.11
N ARG A 78 -3.69 -5.06 14.95
CA ARG A 78 -5.09 -4.79 14.55
C ARG A 78 -5.18 -3.86 13.35
N ALA A 79 -4.35 -2.83 13.25
CA ALA A 79 -4.34 -1.93 12.11
C ALA A 79 -3.97 -2.67 10.81
N ILE A 80 -2.97 -3.54 10.85
CA ILE A 80 -2.57 -4.38 9.71
C ILE A 80 -3.69 -5.35 9.31
N GLU A 81 -4.29 -6.05 10.28
CA GLU A 81 -5.44 -6.92 10.04
C GLU A 81 -6.62 -6.19 9.40
N ARG A 82 -6.88 -4.94 9.83
CA ARG A 82 -7.92 -4.09 9.23
C ARG A 82 -7.57 -3.62 7.82
N VAL A 83 -6.30 -3.32 7.54
CA VAL A 83 -5.85 -3.03 6.17
C VAL A 83 -6.14 -4.21 5.26
N ASP A 84 -5.81 -5.42 5.68
CA ASP A 84 -6.09 -6.64 4.91
C ASP A 84 -7.60 -6.84 4.69
N ALA A 85 -8.37 -6.87 5.77
CA ALA A 85 -9.79 -7.21 5.71
C ALA A 85 -10.69 -6.11 5.16
N GLU A 86 -10.41 -4.83 5.49
CA GLU A 86 -11.31 -3.72 5.22
C GLU A 86 -10.85 -2.84 4.05
N VAL A 87 -9.57 -2.94 3.62
CA VAL A 87 -9.05 -2.20 2.46
C VAL A 87 -8.70 -3.13 1.32
N LEU A 88 -7.77 -4.05 1.52
CA LEU A 88 -7.22 -4.88 0.45
C LEU A 88 -8.25 -5.88 -0.08
N ALA A 89 -8.93 -6.63 0.78
CA ALA A 89 -9.89 -7.63 0.36
C ALA A 89 -11.06 -7.05 -0.47
N PRO A 90 -11.68 -5.91 -0.10
CA PRO A 90 -12.67 -5.26 -0.95
C PRO A 90 -12.13 -4.79 -2.31
N ILE A 91 -10.90 -4.25 -2.35
CA ILE A 91 -10.27 -3.80 -3.59
C ILE A 91 -10.03 -4.99 -4.53
N LEU A 92 -9.42 -6.07 -4.03
CA LEU A 92 -9.15 -7.27 -4.84
C LEU A 92 -10.43 -7.98 -5.32
N SER A 93 -11.54 -7.80 -4.59
CA SER A 93 -12.85 -8.35 -4.95
C SER A 93 -13.67 -7.42 -5.87
N ALA A 94 -13.14 -6.26 -6.22
CA ALA A 94 -13.85 -5.29 -7.04
C ALA A 94 -14.11 -5.82 -8.47
N PRO A 95 -15.21 -5.38 -9.12
CA PRO A 95 -15.55 -5.84 -10.48
C PRO A 95 -14.45 -5.56 -11.52
N GLN A 96 -13.67 -4.50 -11.32
CA GLN A 96 -12.55 -4.11 -12.18
C GLN A 96 -11.38 -5.11 -12.12
N ARG A 97 -11.34 -5.98 -11.08
CA ARG A 97 -10.25 -6.94 -10.83
C ARG A 97 -8.86 -6.30 -10.90
N PRO A 98 -8.60 -5.26 -10.12
CA PRO A 98 -7.33 -4.57 -10.18
C PRO A 98 -6.19 -5.48 -9.73
N ALA A 99 -5.05 -5.35 -10.35
CA ALA A 99 -3.80 -5.82 -9.76
C ALA A 99 -3.44 -4.94 -8.57
N ALA A 100 -2.86 -5.53 -7.54
CA ALA A 100 -2.46 -4.79 -6.34
C ALA A 100 -0.99 -4.99 -6.02
N MET A 101 -0.33 -3.92 -5.63
CA MET A 101 0.96 -3.93 -4.97
C MET A 101 0.80 -3.42 -3.55
N VAL A 102 1.28 -4.17 -2.57
CA VAL A 102 1.19 -3.81 -1.15
C VAL A 102 2.60 -3.74 -0.57
N LEU A 103 2.91 -2.65 0.11
CA LEU A 103 4.18 -2.45 0.79
C LEU A 103 4.03 -1.38 1.89
N PRO A 104 4.80 -1.42 2.97
CA PRO A 104 5.06 -0.24 3.79
C PRO A 104 6.05 0.68 3.06
N ASP A 105 6.04 1.96 3.38
CA ASP A 105 7.01 2.95 2.88
C ASP A 105 8.34 2.88 3.64
N HIS A 106 8.31 2.51 4.91
CA HIS A 106 9.47 2.29 5.79
C HIS A 106 9.13 1.37 6.97
N HIS A 107 10.16 0.93 7.67
CA HIS A 107 9.99 0.32 8.98
C HIS A 107 9.76 1.37 10.07
N THR A 108 8.88 1.05 11.02
CA THR A 108 8.74 1.77 12.29
C THR A 108 8.74 0.73 13.41
N PRO A 109 9.94 0.32 13.89
CA PRO A 109 10.04 -0.69 14.93
C PRO A 109 9.47 -0.19 16.25
N LEU A 110 8.71 -1.05 16.93
CA LEU A 110 8.14 -0.75 18.25
C LEU A 110 9.20 -0.45 19.32
N SER A 111 10.41 -1.01 19.15
CA SER A 111 11.52 -0.82 20.08
C SER A 111 12.12 0.58 20.04
N THR A 112 12.15 1.20 18.87
CA THR A 112 12.70 2.54 18.66
C THR A 112 11.63 3.61 18.55
N ARG A 113 10.40 3.25 18.14
CA ARG A 113 9.27 4.14 17.91
C ARG A 113 9.59 5.28 16.93
N THR A 114 10.46 5.01 15.99
CA THR A 114 10.86 5.95 14.94
C THR A 114 11.18 5.19 13.66
N HIS A 115 11.20 5.90 12.55
CA HIS A 115 11.48 5.30 11.25
C HIS A 115 12.89 4.69 11.21
N ALA A 116 13.02 3.61 10.44
CA ALA A 116 14.29 2.92 10.19
C ALA A 116 14.40 2.58 8.71
N ASP A 117 15.62 2.38 8.23
CA ASP A 117 16.01 2.29 6.82
C ASP A 117 16.26 0.88 6.23
N PRO A 118 16.04 -0.25 6.94
CA PRO A 118 16.15 -1.55 6.30
C PRO A 118 15.16 -1.69 5.13
N PRO A 119 15.47 -2.55 4.13
CA PRO A 119 14.52 -2.86 3.07
C PRO A 119 13.18 -3.37 3.62
N VAL A 120 12.08 -2.91 3.04
CA VAL A 120 10.73 -3.33 3.41
C VAL A 120 10.23 -4.45 2.50
N PRO A 121 9.36 -5.36 3.01
CA PRO A 121 8.72 -6.36 2.16
C PRO A 121 7.71 -5.70 1.21
N PHE A 122 7.54 -6.29 0.03
CA PHE A 122 6.45 -5.95 -0.87
C PHE A 122 5.83 -7.22 -1.45
N VAL A 123 4.59 -7.13 -1.88
CA VAL A 123 3.88 -8.17 -2.63
C VAL A 123 3.12 -7.57 -3.79
N ILE A 124 3.10 -8.29 -4.91
CA ILE A 124 2.30 -7.98 -6.10
C ILE A 124 1.35 -9.15 -6.32
N SER A 125 0.07 -8.87 -6.56
CA SER A 125 -0.97 -9.90 -6.74
C SER A 125 -0.78 -10.71 -8.04
N GLU A 126 -0.07 -10.16 -9.02
CA GLU A 126 0.24 -10.81 -10.28
C GLU A 126 1.66 -11.39 -10.30
N PRO A 127 1.91 -12.50 -11.00
CA PRO A 127 3.26 -13.05 -11.12
C PRO A 127 4.22 -12.07 -11.80
N LEU A 128 5.39 -11.86 -11.22
CA LEU A 128 6.43 -11.08 -11.86
C LEU A 128 6.96 -11.77 -13.13
N PRO A 129 7.33 -11.02 -14.19
CA PRO A 129 7.94 -11.57 -15.37
C PRO A 129 9.17 -12.43 -15.04
N GLY A 130 9.17 -13.69 -15.51
CA GLY A 130 10.26 -14.64 -15.26
C GLY A 130 10.24 -15.29 -13.87
N SER A 131 9.36 -14.92 -12.96
CA SER A 131 9.14 -15.65 -11.71
C SER A 131 8.37 -16.94 -12.04
N GLY A 132 8.84 -18.09 -11.61
CA GLY A 132 8.17 -19.38 -11.84
C GLY A 132 6.82 -19.54 -11.10
N GLY A 133 6.17 -18.46 -10.71
CA GLY A 133 4.89 -18.46 -10.01
C GLY A 133 4.95 -18.92 -8.55
N GLY A 134 6.13 -19.03 -7.97
CA GLY A 134 6.32 -19.38 -6.55
C GLY A 134 6.42 -18.13 -5.70
N GLY A 135 5.30 -17.64 -5.18
CA GLY A 135 5.29 -16.57 -4.19
C GLY A 135 5.63 -17.06 -2.77
N ALA A 136 5.97 -16.10 -1.90
CA ALA A 136 6.04 -16.33 -0.47
C ALA A 136 4.68 -16.83 0.06
N MET A 137 4.72 -17.67 1.08
CA MET A 137 3.50 -18.22 1.68
C MET A 137 2.73 -17.19 2.51
N THR A 138 3.44 -16.18 3.02
CA THR A 138 2.86 -15.08 3.79
C THR A 138 3.52 -13.74 3.42
N PHE A 139 2.83 -12.63 3.72
CA PHE A 139 3.39 -11.28 3.55
C PHE A 139 4.15 -10.88 4.82
N GLY A 140 5.45 -11.09 4.81
CA GLY A 140 6.32 -10.75 5.95
C GLY A 140 7.78 -10.72 5.56
N GLU A 141 8.61 -10.12 6.42
CA GLU A 141 10.02 -9.89 6.18
C GLU A 141 10.82 -11.17 5.94
N ALA A 142 10.50 -12.23 6.70
CA ALA A 142 11.22 -13.52 6.58
C ALA A 142 10.97 -14.20 5.23
N ASP A 143 9.70 -14.25 4.80
CA ASP A 143 9.32 -14.86 3.53
C ASP A 143 9.79 -14.01 2.35
N ALA A 144 9.70 -12.68 2.44
CA ALA A 144 10.23 -11.77 1.44
C ALA A 144 11.73 -11.93 1.27
N ALA A 145 12.50 -11.99 2.37
CA ALA A 145 13.94 -12.23 2.33
C ALA A 145 14.29 -13.60 1.73
N ALA A 146 13.50 -14.64 1.99
CA ALA A 146 13.71 -15.99 1.46
C ALA A 146 13.57 -16.05 -0.08
N THR A 147 12.87 -15.10 -0.71
CA THR A 147 12.78 -15.03 -2.19
C THR A 147 14.11 -14.65 -2.85
N GLY A 148 15.01 -13.99 -2.12
CA GLY A 148 16.23 -13.41 -2.66
C GLY A 148 16.01 -12.20 -3.59
N LEU A 149 14.78 -11.78 -3.81
CA LEU A 149 14.48 -10.61 -4.64
C LEU A 149 14.74 -9.33 -3.86
N LEU A 150 15.59 -8.47 -4.38
CA LEU A 150 15.84 -7.14 -3.84
C LEU A 150 15.70 -6.10 -4.96
N VAL A 151 14.81 -5.13 -4.76
CA VAL A 151 14.60 -4.03 -5.68
C VAL A 151 15.22 -2.77 -5.11
N ALA A 152 16.11 -2.13 -5.88
CA ALA A 152 16.97 -1.06 -5.38
C ALA A 152 16.27 0.29 -5.22
N SER A 153 15.11 0.50 -5.86
CA SER A 153 14.39 1.78 -5.80
C SER A 153 12.89 1.64 -6.03
N GLY A 154 12.10 2.57 -5.48
CA GLY A 154 10.66 2.64 -5.74
C GLY A 154 10.31 2.82 -7.23
N ALA A 155 11.16 3.53 -7.99
CA ALA A 155 10.96 3.68 -9.43
C ALA A 155 11.11 2.35 -10.19
N GLU A 156 12.07 1.52 -9.78
CA GLU A 156 12.25 0.17 -10.32
C GLU A 156 11.09 -0.74 -9.91
N LEU A 157 10.64 -0.66 -8.65
CA LEU A 157 9.49 -1.41 -8.16
C LEU A 157 8.22 -1.06 -8.95
N MET A 158 7.98 0.23 -9.20
CA MET A 158 6.84 0.66 -10.00
C MET A 158 6.92 0.12 -11.44
N ARG A 159 8.11 0.10 -12.04
CA ARG A 159 8.31 -0.49 -13.37
C ARG A 159 7.98 -1.99 -13.37
N LEU A 160 8.47 -2.73 -12.38
CA LEU A 160 8.16 -4.15 -12.22
C LEU A 160 6.65 -4.40 -12.05
N PHE A 161 5.97 -3.56 -11.27
CA PHE A 161 4.53 -3.65 -11.12
C PHE A 161 3.79 -3.46 -12.44
N LEU A 162 4.14 -2.44 -13.20
CA LEU A 162 3.52 -2.18 -14.51
C LEU A 162 3.81 -3.28 -15.53
N GLU A 163 5.02 -3.85 -15.52
CA GLU A 163 5.37 -4.99 -16.40
C GLU A 163 4.60 -6.28 -16.03
N ALA A 164 4.26 -6.46 -14.75
CA ALA A 164 3.48 -7.61 -14.30
C ALA A 164 1.99 -7.51 -14.64
N THR A 165 1.48 -6.28 -14.80
CA THR A 165 0.04 -6.00 -14.95
C THR A 165 -0.39 -5.60 -16.36
N GLY A 166 0.55 -5.24 -17.23
CA GLY A 166 0.31 -4.78 -18.60
C GLY A 166 0.56 -5.80 -19.64
#